data_28132554bdfee1d82b743b682157b70f
#
_entry.id   28132554bdfee1d82b743b682157b70f
#
_cell.length_a   1.000
_cell.length_b   1.000
_cell.length_c   1.000
_cell.angle_alpha   90.00
_cell.angle_beta   90.00
_cell.angle_gamma   90.00
#
_symmetry.space_group_name_H-M   'P 1'
#
loop_
_entity.id
_entity.type
_entity.pdbx_description
1 polymer ?
#
loop_
_entity_poly.entity_id
_entity_poly.type
_entity_poly.pdbx_seq_one_letter_code
_entity_poly.pdbx_strand_id
1 'polypeptide(L)'
;MIYTYEIEGVPVQTGDIICTMNGKPDILPGEFWLLVGRLVPGDVDHVAIFLGPDGRCIESGSKGVNPFHLNDDRWHAEDMVSERGILIDTFYGVAYPFAGMQLSEEDETLMRMKVAEYCLAQVGKPYNINFLNAESENAFYCSQLAYKAYQQVGIDLNTGLAMEQLPGTNEIVYPQEIWDGFPHRKVAGKVLEEK
;
A
#
# COMPACT_ATOMS: atom_id res chain seq x y z
N MET A 1 15.06 13.44 -3.63
CA MET A 1 16.00 12.41 -4.15
C MET A 1 15.22 11.11 -4.29
N ILE A 2 15.38 10.40 -5.39
CA ILE A 2 14.75 9.09 -5.63
C ILE A 2 15.72 8.01 -5.20
N TYR A 3 15.23 7.05 -4.45
CA TYR A 3 15.98 5.90 -3.97
C TYR A 3 15.48 4.64 -4.66
N THR A 4 16.37 3.70 -4.87
CA THR A 4 16.09 2.36 -5.39
C THR A 4 16.43 1.34 -4.32
N TYR A 5 15.65 0.29 -4.25
CA TYR A 5 15.85 -0.81 -3.32
C TYR A 5 15.36 -2.13 -3.96
N GLU A 6 15.56 -3.24 -3.29
CA GLU A 6 15.05 -4.54 -3.71
C GLU A 6 14.41 -5.23 -2.51
N ILE A 7 13.22 -5.80 -2.71
CA ILE A 7 12.50 -6.56 -1.69
C ILE A 7 12.26 -7.97 -2.26
N GLU A 8 12.86 -9.00 -1.66
CA GLU A 8 12.76 -10.40 -2.11
C GLU A 8 12.98 -10.58 -3.63
N GLY A 9 13.95 -9.86 -4.21
CA GLY A 9 14.25 -9.90 -5.65
C GLY A 9 13.32 -9.06 -6.53
N VAL A 10 12.44 -8.27 -5.94
CA VAL A 10 11.55 -7.34 -6.66
C VAL A 10 12.07 -5.91 -6.50
N PRO A 11 12.43 -5.21 -7.60
CA PRO A 11 12.91 -3.84 -7.52
C PRO A 11 11.80 -2.89 -7.10
N VAL A 12 12.15 -1.89 -6.31
CA VAL A 12 11.25 -0.83 -5.85
C VAL A 12 11.96 0.52 -5.87
N GLN A 13 11.23 1.58 -6.19
CA GLN A 13 11.72 2.96 -6.18
C GLN A 13 10.81 3.84 -5.33
N THR A 14 11.34 4.98 -4.86
CA THR A 14 10.56 5.98 -4.13
C THR A 14 9.21 6.24 -4.81
N GLY A 15 8.12 6.08 -4.07
CA GLY A 15 6.75 6.24 -4.54
C GLY A 15 6.09 4.94 -5.01
N ASP A 16 6.83 3.88 -5.34
CA ASP A 16 6.20 2.61 -5.73
C ASP A 16 5.40 2.00 -4.58
N ILE A 17 4.38 1.22 -4.93
CA ILE A 17 3.42 0.66 -3.99
C ILE A 17 3.76 -0.80 -3.71
N ILE A 18 4.13 -1.07 -2.46
CA ILE A 18 4.36 -2.41 -1.94
C ILE A 18 2.99 -3.02 -1.64
N CYS A 19 2.72 -4.19 -2.20
CA CYS A 19 1.48 -4.94 -2.00
C CYS A 19 1.75 -6.15 -1.11
N THR A 20 0.91 -6.35 -0.10
CA THR A 20 1.02 -7.47 0.83
C THR A 20 -0.30 -8.23 0.96
N MET A 21 -0.23 -9.43 1.51
CA MET A 21 -1.33 -10.34 1.67
C MET A 21 -1.30 -11.01 3.04
N ASN A 22 -2.43 -11.64 3.42
CA ASN A 22 -2.57 -12.38 4.67
C ASN A 22 -2.27 -11.55 5.93
N GLY A 23 -2.62 -10.26 5.89
CA GLY A 23 -2.61 -9.43 7.08
C GLY A 23 -3.56 -9.99 8.13
N LYS A 24 -3.14 -11.10 8.79
CA LYS A 24 -3.91 -11.72 9.87
C LYS A 24 -3.62 -11.00 11.17
N PRO A 25 -4.60 -10.33 11.75
CA PRO A 25 -4.52 -9.86 13.11
C PRO A 25 -4.85 -11.03 14.06
N ASP A 26 -3.88 -11.86 14.36
CA ASP A 26 -4.08 -12.93 15.37
C ASP A 26 -4.30 -12.37 16.80
N ILE A 27 -4.22 -11.05 17.01
CA ILE A 27 -4.17 -10.43 18.33
C ILE A 27 -5.14 -9.26 18.53
N LEU A 28 -5.89 -8.83 17.52
CA LEU A 28 -6.94 -7.81 17.75
C LEU A 28 -8.28 -8.44 18.14
N PRO A 29 -9.15 -7.71 18.89
CA PRO A 29 -10.49 -8.21 19.19
C PRO A 29 -11.22 -8.49 17.88
N GLY A 30 -11.08 -9.65 17.48
CA GLY A 30 -11.38 -10.64 16.47
C GLY A 30 -12.30 -10.29 15.34
N GLU A 31 -13.38 -9.59 15.53
CA GLU A 31 -14.47 -9.55 14.55
C GLU A 31 -14.33 -8.44 13.49
N PHE A 32 -13.70 -7.33 13.84
CA PHE A 32 -13.62 -6.18 12.95
C PHE A 32 -12.70 -6.42 11.74
N TRP A 33 -11.50 -6.92 11.98
CA TRP A 33 -10.53 -7.19 10.90
C TRP A 33 -10.87 -8.45 10.09
N LEU A 34 -11.53 -9.44 10.71
CA LEU A 34 -12.12 -10.55 9.96
C LEU A 34 -13.23 -10.07 9.02
N LEU A 35 -13.97 -9.05 9.42
CA LEU A 35 -15.00 -8.44 8.58
C LEU A 35 -14.34 -7.64 7.44
N VAL A 36 -13.31 -6.84 7.73
CA VAL A 36 -12.57 -6.06 6.73
C VAL A 36 -11.87 -6.96 5.73
N GLY A 37 -11.14 -7.99 6.18
CA GLY A 37 -10.45 -8.93 5.30
C GLY A 37 -11.38 -9.79 4.45
N ARG A 38 -12.65 -9.95 4.85
CA ARG A 38 -13.69 -10.59 4.03
C ARG A 38 -14.34 -9.65 3.02
N LEU A 39 -14.22 -8.34 3.24
CA LEU A 39 -14.76 -7.32 2.35
C LEU A 39 -13.74 -6.84 1.31
N VAL A 40 -12.45 -7.12 1.51
CA VAL A 40 -11.41 -6.80 0.52
C VAL A 40 -11.37 -7.94 -0.51
N PRO A 41 -11.74 -7.68 -1.77
CA PRO A 41 -11.66 -8.68 -2.82
C PRO A 41 -10.20 -8.97 -3.20
N GLY A 42 -9.92 -10.22 -3.57
CA GLY A 42 -8.62 -10.64 -4.11
C GLY A 42 -7.60 -11.08 -3.06
N ASP A 43 -6.34 -11.17 -3.49
CA ASP A 43 -5.22 -11.68 -2.67
C ASP A 43 -4.50 -10.55 -1.94
N VAL A 44 -4.46 -9.35 -2.53
CA VAL A 44 -3.81 -8.16 -1.95
C VAL A 44 -4.78 -7.48 -1.00
N ASP A 45 -4.47 -7.48 0.28
CA ASP A 45 -5.33 -6.93 1.33
C ASP A 45 -4.73 -5.69 2.02
N HIS A 46 -3.45 -5.40 1.79
CA HIS A 46 -2.79 -4.22 2.34
C HIS A 46 -1.74 -3.65 1.38
N VAL A 47 -1.47 -2.34 1.51
CA VAL A 47 -0.45 -1.63 0.75
C VAL A 47 0.37 -0.69 1.64
N ALA A 48 1.66 -0.57 1.29
CA ALA A 48 2.57 0.44 1.80
C ALA A 48 3.26 1.16 0.63
N ILE A 49 3.88 2.31 0.90
CA ILE A 49 4.60 3.09 -0.12
C ILE A 49 6.08 3.11 0.25
N PHE A 50 6.93 2.78 -0.72
CA PHE A 50 8.37 2.86 -0.54
C PHE A 50 8.84 4.32 -0.59
N LEU A 51 9.59 4.75 0.41
CA LEU A 51 10.14 6.10 0.51
C LEU A 51 11.65 6.14 0.24
N GLY A 52 12.43 5.09 0.67
CA GLY A 52 13.90 5.15 0.78
C GLY A 52 14.36 6.26 1.73
N PRO A 53 15.65 6.38 2.04
CA PRO A 53 16.71 5.37 1.94
C PRO A 53 16.57 4.26 2.97
N ASP A 54 17.48 3.30 2.91
CA ASP A 54 17.65 2.25 3.93
C ASP A 54 16.36 1.43 4.19
N GLY A 55 15.60 1.11 3.12
CA GLY A 55 14.38 0.32 3.24
C GLY A 55 13.20 1.08 3.90
N ARG A 56 13.26 2.40 3.97
CA ARG A 56 12.18 3.20 4.59
C ARG A 56 10.90 3.16 3.77
N CYS A 57 9.81 2.79 4.44
CA CYS A 57 8.47 2.71 3.90
C CYS A 57 7.50 3.56 4.73
N ILE A 58 6.27 3.72 4.26
CA ILE A 58 5.16 4.32 5.00
C ILE A 58 3.87 3.59 4.69
N GLU A 59 3.03 3.43 5.69
CA GLU A 59 1.70 2.85 5.56
C GLU A 59 0.68 3.58 6.42
N SER A 60 -0.60 3.31 6.20
CA SER A 60 -1.62 3.49 7.21
C SER A 60 -2.07 2.12 7.67
N GLY A 61 -1.70 1.76 8.88
CA GLY A 61 -1.92 0.45 9.48
C GLY A 61 -2.41 0.55 10.92
N SER A 62 -2.10 -0.43 11.75
CA SER A 62 -2.58 -0.49 13.14
C SER A 62 -2.16 0.70 14.02
N LYS A 63 -1.10 1.40 13.65
CA LYS A 63 -0.64 2.64 14.31
C LYS A 63 -1.09 3.93 13.61
N GLY A 64 -2.00 3.85 12.66
CA GLY A 64 -2.34 4.95 11.77
C GLY A 64 -1.26 5.15 10.71
N VAL A 65 -1.09 6.39 10.23
CA VAL A 65 -0.06 6.73 9.23
C VAL A 65 1.29 6.78 9.91
N ASN A 66 2.14 5.83 9.59
CA ASN A 66 3.41 5.64 10.27
C ASN A 66 4.52 5.16 9.32
N PRO A 67 5.73 5.76 9.36
CA PRO A 67 6.87 5.22 8.66
C PRO A 67 7.46 4.02 9.40
N PHE A 68 8.05 3.10 8.64
CA PHE A 68 8.76 1.94 9.17
C PHE A 68 9.94 1.58 8.25
N HIS A 69 10.81 0.69 8.69
CA HIS A 69 12.00 0.27 7.95
C HIS A 69 12.03 -1.24 7.75
N LEU A 70 12.45 -1.62 6.56
CA LEU A 70 12.89 -3.00 6.30
C LEU A 70 14.28 -3.17 6.90
N ASN A 71 14.50 -4.26 7.62
CA ASN A 71 15.81 -4.51 8.25
C ASN A 71 16.85 -5.03 7.25
N ASP A 72 16.40 -5.64 6.17
CA ASP A 72 17.19 -6.19 5.07
C ASP A 72 16.34 -6.18 3.77
N ASP A 73 16.76 -6.94 2.77
CA ASP A 73 16.06 -7.09 1.49
C ASP A 73 14.80 -8.00 1.56
N ARG A 74 14.31 -8.31 2.76
CA ARG A 74 13.17 -9.20 2.98
C ARG A 74 12.04 -8.53 3.73
N TRP A 75 10.83 -9.05 3.51
CA TRP A 75 9.64 -8.64 4.25
C TRP A 75 9.43 -9.54 5.46
N HIS A 76 10.00 -9.14 6.59
CA HIS A 76 9.85 -9.82 7.88
C HIS A 76 8.90 -9.03 8.78
N ALA A 77 7.59 -9.27 8.64
CA ALA A 77 6.58 -8.51 9.37
C ALA A 77 6.75 -8.58 10.90
N GLU A 78 7.22 -9.72 11.42
CA GLU A 78 7.48 -9.91 12.84
C GLU A 78 8.60 -9.00 13.37
N ASP A 79 9.61 -8.72 12.55
CA ASP A 79 10.73 -7.84 12.92
C ASP A 79 10.31 -6.36 12.92
N MET A 80 9.25 -6.03 12.18
CA MET A 80 8.73 -4.66 12.03
C MET A 80 7.61 -4.32 13.04
N VAL A 81 7.23 -5.23 13.95
CA VAL A 81 6.13 -5.04 14.93
C VAL A 81 6.35 -3.80 15.81
N SER A 82 7.60 -3.49 16.19
CA SER A 82 7.90 -2.31 16.99
C SER A 82 7.52 -0.99 16.28
N GLU A 83 7.61 -0.94 14.96
CA GLU A 83 7.24 0.23 14.15
C GLU A 83 5.82 0.13 13.62
N ARG A 84 5.41 -1.00 13.04
CA ARG A 84 4.10 -1.19 12.40
C ARG A 84 2.97 -1.57 13.34
N GLY A 85 3.29 -2.06 14.54
CA GLY A 85 2.31 -2.64 15.45
C GLY A 85 2.00 -4.10 15.07
N ILE A 86 0.75 -4.52 15.27
CA ILE A 86 0.35 -5.94 15.19
C ILE A 86 -0.01 -6.42 13.78
N LEU A 87 0.31 -5.67 12.75
CA LEU A 87 0.07 -6.08 11.36
C LEU A 87 1.16 -7.08 10.93
N ILE A 88 0.81 -8.36 10.87
CA ILE A 88 1.65 -9.44 10.38
C ILE A 88 1.14 -9.85 9.01
N ASP A 89 1.84 -9.46 7.99
CA ASP A 89 1.49 -9.67 6.59
C ASP A 89 2.66 -10.31 5.81
N THR A 90 2.37 -10.76 4.61
CA THR A 90 3.35 -11.38 3.73
C THR A 90 3.52 -10.54 2.47
N PHE A 91 4.74 -10.33 2.03
CA PHE A 91 5.03 -9.62 0.80
C PHE A 91 4.46 -10.35 -0.42
N TYR A 92 3.66 -9.65 -1.21
CA TYR A 92 3.06 -10.18 -2.44
C TYR A 92 3.81 -9.73 -3.68
N GLY A 93 4.16 -8.45 -3.75
CA GLY A 93 4.87 -7.83 -4.85
C GLY A 93 4.83 -6.32 -4.82
N VAL A 94 5.16 -5.70 -5.94
CA VAL A 94 5.19 -4.23 -6.10
C VAL A 94 4.34 -3.83 -7.31
N ALA A 95 3.48 -2.83 -7.15
CA ALA A 95 2.78 -2.13 -8.22
C ALA A 95 3.53 -0.83 -8.58
N TYR A 96 3.58 -0.53 -9.89
CA TYR A 96 4.35 0.56 -10.47
C TYR A 96 3.45 1.57 -11.21
N PRO A 97 2.74 2.47 -10.53
CA PRO A 97 1.79 3.36 -11.19
C PRO A 97 2.42 4.34 -12.18
N PHE A 98 3.72 4.61 -12.10
CA PHE A 98 4.44 5.43 -13.07
C PHE A 98 4.91 4.65 -14.31
N ALA A 99 4.90 3.31 -14.26
CA ALA A 99 5.40 2.50 -15.37
C ALA A 99 4.51 2.64 -16.61
N GLY A 100 5.16 2.81 -17.77
CA GLY A 100 4.46 2.98 -19.05
C GLY A 100 3.94 4.39 -19.31
N MET A 101 4.07 5.33 -18.37
CA MET A 101 3.81 6.73 -18.60
C MET A 101 4.95 7.34 -19.44
N GLN A 102 4.59 8.17 -20.43
CA GLN A 102 5.57 8.88 -21.26
C GLN A 102 6.06 10.15 -20.55
N LEU A 103 6.72 9.98 -19.40
CA LEU A 103 7.29 11.07 -18.60
C LEU A 103 8.77 11.29 -18.93
N SER A 104 9.24 12.53 -18.80
CA SER A 104 10.67 12.77 -18.71
C SER A 104 11.19 12.25 -17.37
N GLU A 105 12.49 11.95 -17.27
CA GLU A 105 13.12 11.54 -16.01
C GLU A 105 12.96 12.59 -14.92
N GLU A 106 13.01 13.88 -15.30
CA GLU A 106 12.82 15.00 -14.38
C GLU A 106 11.37 15.06 -13.85
N ASP A 107 10.37 14.91 -14.74
CA ASP A 107 8.96 14.92 -14.36
C ASP A 107 8.62 13.73 -13.46
N GLU A 108 9.09 12.52 -13.82
CA GLU A 108 8.87 11.33 -13.00
C GLU A 108 9.49 11.50 -11.60
N THR A 109 10.73 11.99 -11.54
CA THR A 109 11.41 12.28 -10.28
C THR A 109 10.60 13.23 -9.41
N LEU A 110 10.09 14.33 -10.01
CA LEU A 110 9.29 15.32 -9.29
C LEU A 110 7.98 14.73 -8.78
N MET A 111 7.30 13.93 -9.59
CA MET A 111 6.04 13.29 -9.23
C MET A 111 6.24 12.27 -8.09
N ARG A 112 7.27 11.43 -8.16
CA ARG A 112 7.65 10.49 -7.10
C ARG A 112 7.95 11.18 -5.77
N MET A 113 8.67 12.30 -5.82
CA MET A 113 8.93 13.11 -4.63
C MET A 113 7.65 13.69 -4.04
N LYS A 114 6.71 14.20 -4.85
CA LYS A 114 5.43 14.70 -4.36
C LYS A 114 4.60 13.64 -3.66
N VAL A 115 4.56 12.42 -4.20
CA VAL A 115 3.90 11.28 -3.56
C VAL A 115 4.50 11.02 -2.18
N ALA A 116 5.82 10.93 -2.08
CA ALA A 116 6.51 10.69 -0.82
C ALA A 116 6.30 11.82 0.19
N GLU A 117 6.40 13.08 -0.24
CA GLU A 117 6.18 14.27 0.58
C GLU A 117 4.75 14.32 1.13
N TYR A 118 3.76 14.03 0.28
CA TYR A 118 2.37 13.96 0.73
C TYR A 118 2.20 12.92 1.83
N CYS A 119 2.69 11.69 1.62
CA CYS A 119 2.59 10.63 2.63
C CYS A 119 3.25 11.02 3.95
N LEU A 120 4.45 11.61 3.90
CA LEU A 120 5.18 12.07 5.09
C LEU A 120 4.42 13.18 5.85
N ALA A 121 3.72 14.06 5.14
CA ALA A 121 2.89 15.09 5.75
C ALA A 121 1.67 14.54 6.51
N GLN A 122 1.29 13.28 6.27
CA GLN A 122 0.16 12.63 6.95
C GLN A 122 0.57 11.85 8.21
N VAL A 123 1.85 11.75 8.52
CA VAL A 123 2.36 10.97 9.69
C VAL A 123 1.65 11.37 10.98
N GLY A 124 1.22 10.37 11.74
CA GLY A 124 0.50 10.53 13.01
C GLY A 124 -1.02 10.62 12.88
N LYS A 125 -1.57 10.69 11.67
CA LYS A 125 -3.02 10.61 11.49
C LYS A 125 -3.53 9.20 11.78
N PRO A 126 -4.73 9.06 12.38
CA PRO A 126 -5.27 7.77 12.77
C PRO A 126 -5.69 6.92 11.56
N TYR A 127 -5.90 5.63 11.80
CA TYR A 127 -6.49 4.72 10.81
C TYR A 127 -7.96 5.06 10.57
N ASN A 128 -8.36 5.14 9.30
CA ASN A 128 -9.75 5.41 8.90
C ASN A 128 -10.55 4.10 8.90
N ILE A 129 -11.49 3.97 9.82
CA ILE A 129 -12.43 2.84 9.87
C ILE A 129 -13.71 3.07 9.06
N ASN A 130 -13.91 4.30 8.57
CA ASN A 130 -15.02 4.63 7.68
C ASN A 130 -14.57 4.54 6.22
N PHE A 131 -14.52 3.34 5.70
CA PHE A 131 -14.06 3.04 4.34
C PHE A 131 -14.91 3.73 3.25
N LEU A 132 -16.15 4.07 3.52
CA LEU A 132 -17.05 4.77 2.60
C LEU A 132 -16.70 6.26 2.44
N ASN A 133 -15.76 6.78 3.22
CA ASN A 133 -15.32 8.17 3.13
C ASN A 133 -13.84 8.26 2.75
N ALA A 134 -13.55 7.98 1.48
CA ALA A 134 -12.20 8.10 0.93
C ALA A 134 -11.77 9.56 0.72
N GLU A 135 -12.69 10.53 0.81
CA GLU A 135 -12.37 11.94 0.64
C GLU A 135 -11.83 12.60 1.92
N SER A 136 -12.06 12.00 3.10
CA SER A 136 -11.53 12.52 4.35
C SER A 136 -10.00 12.43 4.39
N GLU A 137 -9.35 13.51 4.83
CA GLU A 137 -7.90 13.54 5.10
C GLU A 137 -7.58 13.63 6.60
N ASN A 138 -8.57 13.42 7.47
CA ASN A 138 -8.35 13.39 8.91
C ASN A 138 -7.86 12.02 9.41
N ALA A 139 -8.07 10.98 8.62
CA ALA A 139 -7.70 9.60 8.86
C ALA A 139 -7.55 8.88 7.52
N PHE A 140 -6.74 7.82 7.46
CA PHE A 140 -6.51 7.06 6.24
C PHE A 140 -6.60 5.56 6.52
N TYR A 141 -7.18 4.79 5.61
CA TYR A 141 -6.86 3.37 5.46
C TYR A 141 -5.70 3.20 4.46
N CYS A 142 -5.12 2.01 4.35
CA CYS A 142 -3.85 1.82 3.63
C CYS A 142 -3.89 2.31 2.18
N SER A 143 -4.84 1.83 1.39
CA SER A 143 -5.00 2.22 -0.03
C SER A 143 -5.54 3.65 -0.21
N GLN A 144 -6.26 4.20 0.76
CA GLN A 144 -6.67 5.61 0.74
C GLN A 144 -5.46 6.54 0.83
N LEU A 145 -4.47 6.22 1.68
CA LEU A 145 -3.23 7.01 1.78
C LEU A 145 -2.51 7.04 0.43
N ALA A 146 -2.37 5.88 -0.22
CA ALA A 146 -1.78 5.77 -1.55
C ALA A 146 -2.60 6.58 -2.59
N TYR A 147 -3.91 6.39 -2.61
CA TYR A 147 -4.82 7.08 -3.52
C TYR A 147 -4.69 8.60 -3.43
N LYS A 148 -4.77 9.15 -2.22
CA LYS A 148 -4.63 10.60 -2.00
C LYS A 148 -3.24 11.13 -2.37
N ALA A 149 -2.19 10.34 -2.14
CA ALA A 149 -0.84 10.72 -2.55
C ALA A 149 -0.70 10.77 -4.08
N TYR A 150 -1.24 9.79 -4.78
CA TYR A 150 -1.18 9.75 -6.23
C TYR A 150 -2.09 10.75 -6.92
N GLN A 151 -3.21 11.15 -6.29
CA GLN A 151 -4.03 12.29 -6.75
C GLN A 151 -3.22 13.59 -6.83
N GLN A 152 -2.20 13.79 -5.98
CA GLN A 152 -1.33 14.99 -6.03
C GLN A 152 -0.54 15.10 -7.34
N VAL A 153 -0.42 14.02 -8.07
CA VAL A 153 0.30 13.93 -9.34
C VAL A 153 -0.61 13.55 -10.52
N GLY A 154 -1.93 13.59 -10.32
CA GLY A 154 -2.92 13.37 -11.38
C GLY A 154 -3.10 11.90 -11.78
N ILE A 155 -2.65 10.95 -10.95
CA ILE A 155 -2.88 9.52 -11.15
C ILE A 155 -4.03 9.07 -10.25
N ASP A 156 -5.06 8.49 -10.86
CA ASP A 156 -6.20 7.93 -10.15
C ASP A 156 -5.97 6.44 -9.90
N LEU A 157 -5.83 6.06 -8.63
CA LEU A 157 -5.68 4.66 -8.24
C LEU A 157 -7.02 3.93 -8.08
N ASN A 158 -8.15 4.66 -8.11
CA ASN A 158 -9.49 4.09 -8.10
C ASN A 158 -9.88 3.71 -9.55
N THR A 159 -9.47 2.53 -9.98
CA THR A 159 -9.68 2.07 -11.36
C THR A 159 -11.06 1.47 -11.59
N GLY A 160 -11.84 1.23 -10.54
CA GLY A 160 -13.16 0.61 -10.59
C GLY A 160 -13.14 -0.89 -10.87
N LEU A 161 -11.97 -1.54 -10.94
CA LEU A 161 -11.88 -2.95 -11.29
C LEU A 161 -12.47 -3.88 -10.22
N ALA A 162 -12.38 -3.49 -8.96
CA ALA A 162 -12.99 -4.27 -7.86
C ALA A 162 -14.52 -4.11 -7.76
N MET A 163 -15.10 -3.13 -8.46
CA MET A 163 -16.49 -2.71 -8.31
C MET A 163 -17.53 -3.67 -8.90
N GLU A 164 -17.17 -4.46 -9.88
CA GLU A 164 -18.08 -5.47 -10.43
C GLU A 164 -18.53 -6.48 -9.36
N GLN A 165 -17.77 -6.57 -8.27
CA GLN A 165 -18.01 -7.54 -7.19
C GLN A 165 -18.84 -7.01 -6.02
N LEU A 166 -18.82 -5.69 -5.77
CA LEU A 166 -19.46 -5.07 -4.59
C LEU A 166 -20.23 -3.79 -4.96
N PRO A 167 -21.49 -3.89 -5.36
CA PRO A 167 -22.32 -2.73 -5.67
C PRO A 167 -22.43 -1.74 -4.50
N GLY A 168 -22.21 -0.45 -4.77
CA GLY A 168 -22.31 0.63 -3.77
C GLY A 168 -21.01 0.96 -3.05
N THR A 169 -19.88 0.38 -3.46
CA THR A 169 -18.56 0.63 -2.87
C THR A 169 -17.64 1.44 -3.79
N ASN A 170 -18.19 2.18 -4.74
CA ASN A 170 -17.48 2.92 -5.79
C ASN A 170 -16.45 3.93 -5.27
N GLU A 171 -16.60 4.36 -4.04
CA GLU A 171 -15.73 5.34 -3.40
C GLU A 171 -14.60 4.67 -2.60
N ILE A 172 -14.65 3.35 -2.42
CA ILE A 172 -13.61 2.62 -1.71
C ILE A 172 -12.50 2.26 -2.70
N VAL A 173 -11.28 2.66 -2.39
CA VAL A 173 -10.09 2.21 -3.12
C VAL A 173 -9.57 0.93 -2.48
N TYR A 174 -9.65 -0.17 -3.20
CA TYR A 174 -9.19 -1.47 -2.68
C TYR A 174 -7.70 -1.70 -2.98
N PRO A 175 -6.95 -2.35 -2.08
CA PRO A 175 -5.57 -2.76 -2.35
C PRO A 175 -5.43 -3.62 -3.61
N GLN A 176 -6.35 -4.58 -3.80
CA GLN A 176 -6.39 -5.43 -5.00
C GLN A 176 -6.59 -4.63 -6.28
N GLU A 177 -7.39 -3.57 -6.23
CA GLU A 177 -7.64 -2.69 -7.37
C GLU A 177 -6.38 -1.96 -7.85
N ILE A 178 -5.54 -1.53 -6.91
CA ILE A 178 -4.23 -0.95 -7.22
C ILE A 178 -3.35 -1.99 -7.90
N TRP A 179 -3.34 -3.22 -7.40
CA TRP A 179 -2.58 -4.32 -8.01
C TRP A 179 -3.04 -4.61 -9.43
N ASP A 180 -4.33 -4.77 -9.66
CA ASP A 180 -4.88 -5.15 -10.96
C ASP A 180 -4.86 -4.00 -11.97
N GLY A 181 -4.92 -2.75 -11.49
CA GLY A 181 -5.03 -1.55 -12.31
C GLY A 181 -3.71 -1.03 -12.88
N PHE A 182 -2.56 -1.47 -12.36
CA PHE A 182 -1.26 -0.95 -12.75
C PHE A 182 -0.25 -2.06 -13.08
N PRO A 183 0.80 -1.77 -13.88
CA PRO A 183 1.91 -2.69 -14.05
C PRO A 183 2.48 -3.11 -12.69
N HIS A 184 2.76 -4.40 -12.53
CA HIS A 184 3.20 -4.95 -11.25
C HIS A 184 4.17 -6.12 -11.43
N ARG A 185 4.88 -6.46 -10.35
CA ARG A 185 5.77 -7.60 -10.28
C ARG A 185 5.56 -8.37 -8.98
N LYS A 186 5.19 -9.63 -9.13
CA LYS A 186 5.00 -10.56 -8.02
C LYS A 186 6.33 -11.17 -7.59
N VAL A 187 6.45 -11.57 -6.33
CA VAL A 187 7.58 -12.34 -5.82
C VAL A 187 7.66 -13.67 -6.54
N ALA A 188 8.85 -14.03 -7.03
CA ALA A 188 9.06 -15.31 -7.70
C ALA A 188 8.90 -16.49 -6.72
N GLY A 189 8.14 -17.51 -7.12
CA GLY A 189 8.05 -18.78 -6.39
C GLY A 189 7.05 -18.85 -5.24
N LYS A 190 6.33 -17.79 -4.88
CA LYS A 190 5.17 -17.90 -3.97
C LYS A 190 3.98 -18.42 -4.76
N VAL A 191 3.82 -19.76 -4.75
CA VAL A 191 2.56 -20.39 -5.16
C VAL A 191 1.58 -20.15 -4.01
N LEU A 192 0.48 -19.50 -4.30
CA LEU A 192 -0.62 -19.36 -3.35
C LEU A 192 -1.12 -20.76 -3.04
N GLU A 193 -1.14 -21.17 -1.78
CA GLU A 193 -1.94 -22.33 -1.38
C GLU A 193 -3.38 -21.94 -1.62
N GLU A 194 -4.01 -22.62 -2.59
CA GLU A 194 -5.45 -22.50 -2.83
C GLU A 194 -6.18 -22.81 -1.52
N LYS A 195 -6.99 -21.85 -1.06
CA LYS A 195 -7.87 -22.01 0.09
C LYS A 195 -9.13 -22.75 -0.33
#